data_935b3c22bdbfd76a9b68704d27a64ca9
#
_entry.id   935b3c22bdbfd76a9b68704d27a64ca9
#
_cell.length_a   1.000
_cell.length_b   1.000
_cell.length_c   1.000
_cell.angle_alpha   90.00
_cell.angle_beta   90.00
_cell.angle_gamma   90.00
#
_symmetry.space_group_name_H-M   'P 1'
#
loop_
_entity.id
_entity.type
_entity.pdbx_description
1 polymer ?
#
loop_
_entity_poly.entity_id
_entity_poly.type
_entity_poly.pdbx_seq_one_letter_code
_entity_poly.pdbx_strand_id
1 'polypeptide(L)'
;HFSALNDTLTNRQTCIIESMCKMYSYTGDKEILQKAGHIWDLFSMNGGTKDNEVFIHGDMVSSKPIDVHGVTAAEVSKQPLILYLYTGRQEYLDAALGFYSSVERENELPDGIPASYESLFPKHAEALHETCDISDFIWSYGYMLMATGDVKWADKMESAVYNAALGAINKDFKALQYFSSPNQLLATEKSSMAPYGEEGLSRQAYRPGFDVECCSGNVHRMFPNYISRMWMNGDEHEIVAALYGPSEYRTEINGTKVCITEDTSYPFSGKITFRFALDGAPVRIPFTMRIPSWVENAKLTVNAEQPKEYHAGGFSTIERRFKDGDVVELDIDMKPRAEKRTDAGINVYMGPLLYSVDIDENVEIIKDQFKTSVAFPAYNVTPASKWNFGLPENPEITVVNTGKKGFPWT
;
A
#
# COMPACT_ATOMS: atom_id res chain seq x y z
N HIS A 1 34.26 -4.51 -4.48
CA HIS A 1 34.00 -5.85 -5.04
C HIS A 1 32.68 -5.97 -5.83
N PHE A 2 32.04 -4.84 -6.16
CA PHE A 2 30.81 -4.84 -6.98
C PHE A 2 31.08 -5.14 -8.48
N SER A 3 32.30 -5.03 -8.96
CA SER A 3 32.64 -5.19 -10.37
C SER A 3 32.65 -6.64 -10.89
N ALA A 4 32.33 -7.62 -10.06
CA ALA A 4 32.36 -9.05 -10.42
C ALA A 4 31.00 -9.74 -10.36
N LEU A 5 29.92 -8.97 -10.16
CA LEU A 5 28.59 -9.51 -9.96
C LEU A 5 27.76 -9.35 -11.24
N ASN A 6 26.95 -10.34 -11.57
CA ASN A 6 26.05 -10.25 -12.71
C ASN A 6 24.98 -9.16 -12.46
N ASP A 7 24.37 -8.65 -13.51
CA ASP A 7 23.47 -7.50 -13.47
C ASP A 7 22.27 -7.69 -12.52
N THR A 8 21.72 -8.89 -12.42
CA THR A 8 20.62 -9.24 -11.52
C THR A 8 21.00 -9.06 -10.05
N LEU A 9 22.21 -9.49 -9.66
CA LEU A 9 22.70 -9.32 -8.30
C LEU A 9 22.95 -7.84 -7.98
N THR A 10 23.39 -7.05 -8.94
CA THR A 10 23.63 -5.60 -8.74
C THR A 10 22.36 -4.85 -8.35
N ASN A 11 21.24 -5.15 -8.98
CA ASN A 11 19.96 -4.50 -8.66
C ASN A 11 19.52 -4.76 -7.22
N ARG A 12 19.45 -6.02 -6.82
CA ARG A 12 19.02 -6.42 -5.47
C ARG A 12 20.01 -5.99 -4.38
N GLN A 13 21.28 -5.75 -4.72
CA GLN A 13 22.26 -5.21 -3.77
C GLN A 13 21.97 -3.78 -3.36
N THR A 14 21.26 -2.99 -4.19
CA THR A 14 20.84 -1.66 -3.80
C THR A 14 19.95 -1.67 -2.56
N CYS A 15 19.25 -2.76 -2.26
CA CYS A 15 18.39 -2.91 -1.09
C CYS A 15 19.16 -2.75 0.24
N ILE A 16 20.49 -2.93 0.25
CA ILE A 16 21.32 -2.66 1.43
C ILE A 16 21.30 -1.18 1.84
N ILE A 17 20.97 -0.25 0.92
CA ILE A 17 20.92 1.18 1.15
C ILE A 17 19.97 1.50 2.32
N GLU A 18 18.79 0.87 2.36
CA GLU A 18 17.83 1.05 3.46
C GLU A 18 18.45 0.72 4.82
N SER A 19 19.10 -0.45 4.93
CA SER A 19 19.76 -0.88 6.16
C SER A 19 20.92 0.04 6.54
N MET A 20 21.68 0.53 5.56
CA MET A 20 22.79 1.46 5.79
C MET A 20 22.30 2.83 6.28
N CYS A 21 21.27 3.38 5.67
CA CYS A 21 20.64 4.63 6.10
C CYS A 21 20.06 4.49 7.52
N LYS A 22 19.43 3.36 7.82
CA LYS A 22 18.96 3.06 9.17
C LYS A 22 20.11 2.93 10.17
N MET A 23 21.21 2.29 9.81
CA MET A 23 22.42 2.23 10.65
C MET A 23 22.99 3.63 10.90
N TYR A 24 23.04 4.47 9.86
CA TYR A 24 23.45 5.87 10.02
C TYR A 24 22.58 6.62 11.04
N SER A 25 21.25 6.41 11.03
CA SER A 25 20.36 7.08 12.00
C SER A 25 20.64 6.70 13.46
N TYR A 26 21.19 5.52 13.71
CA TYR A 26 21.57 5.08 15.06
C TYR A 26 22.98 5.50 15.47
N THR A 27 23.92 5.52 14.52
CA THR A 27 25.35 5.70 14.81
C THR A 27 25.86 7.12 14.57
N GLY A 28 25.19 7.88 13.68
CA GLY A 28 25.67 9.17 13.18
C GLY A 28 26.92 9.05 12.27
N ASP A 29 27.32 7.82 11.89
CA ASP A 29 28.53 7.59 11.08
C ASP A 29 28.30 7.96 9.62
N LYS A 30 28.81 9.11 9.23
CA LYS A 30 28.67 9.68 7.90
C LYS A 30 29.29 8.80 6.79
N GLU A 31 30.29 7.96 7.12
CA GLU A 31 30.90 7.07 6.14
C GLU A 31 29.89 6.02 5.64
N ILE A 32 28.99 5.56 6.52
CA ILE A 32 27.92 4.62 6.15
C ILE A 32 26.98 5.28 5.14
N LEU A 33 26.53 6.53 5.39
CA LEU A 33 25.66 7.25 4.46
C LEU A 33 26.34 7.53 3.11
N GLN A 34 27.64 7.89 3.12
CA GLN A 34 28.41 8.09 1.90
C GLN A 34 28.53 6.80 1.08
N LYS A 35 28.75 5.66 1.74
CA LYS A 35 28.76 4.35 1.08
C LYS A 35 27.41 3.98 0.50
N ALA A 36 26.31 4.29 1.19
CA ALA A 36 24.97 4.09 0.67
C ALA A 36 24.72 4.88 -0.62
N GLY A 37 25.11 6.16 -0.65
CA GLY A 37 25.07 6.98 -1.86
C GLY A 37 25.93 6.44 -2.98
N HIS A 38 27.15 5.97 -2.67
CA HIS A 38 28.04 5.38 -3.66
C HIS A 38 27.48 4.08 -4.30
N ILE A 39 26.75 3.28 -3.53
CA ILE A 39 26.05 2.11 -4.09
C ILE A 39 25.01 2.55 -5.13
N TRP A 40 24.26 3.62 -4.84
CA TRP A 40 23.32 4.17 -5.80
C TRP A 40 24.01 4.73 -7.05
N ASP A 41 25.12 5.45 -6.89
CA ASP A 41 25.91 5.96 -8.01
C ASP A 41 26.40 4.82 -8.92
N LEU A 42 26.87 3.72 -8.35
CA LEU A 42 27.29 2.54 -9.12
C LEU A 42 26.11 1.91 -9.88
N PHE A 43 24.94 1.82 -9.24
CA PHE A 43 23.72 1.35 -9.90
C PHE A 43 23.31 2.27 -11.06
N SER A 44 23.34 3.60 -10.85
CA SER A 44 22.93 4.57 -11.87
C SER A 44 23.86 4.64 -13.08
N MET A 45 25.14 4.29 -12.88
CA MET A 45 26.13 4.21 -13.96
C MET A 45 26.11 2.88 -14.72
N ASN A 46 25.50 1.86 -14.15
CA ASN A 46 25.42 0.54 -14.77
C ASN A 46 24.30 0.52 -15.82
N GLY A 47 24.68 0.54 -17.09
CA GLY A 47 23.74 0.50 -18.20
C GLY A 47 23.04 -0.85 -18.42
N GLY A 48 23.46 -1.90 -17.69
CA GLY A 48 22.92 -3.26 -17.74
C GLY A 48 22.68 -3.83 -19.13
N THR A 49 22.83 -5.13 -19.30
CA THR A 49 22.22 -5.83 -20.43
C THR A 49 20.77 -6.12 -20.04
N LYS A 50 19.80 -5.65 -20.83
CA LYS A 50 18.38 -5.88 -20.58
C LYS A 50 18.07 -7.38 -20.61
N ASP A 51 18.02 -7.96 -19.44
CA ASP A 51 17.32 -9.19 -19.18
C ASP A 51 16.02 -8.80 -18.44
N ASN A 52 14.91 -9.52 -18.57
CA ASN A 52 13.61 -9.18 -17.99
C ASN A 52 13.63 -8.99 -16.46
N GLU A 53 14.67 -9.45 -15.79
CA GLU A 53 14.87 -9.25 -14.36
C GLU A 53 15.72 -8.01 -14.02
N VAL A 54 16.32 -7.33 -15.01
CA VAL A 54 17.24 -6.22 -14.78
C VAL A 54 16.51 -4.88 -14.88
N PHE A 55 16.33 -4.25 -13.72
CA PHE A 55 15.88 -2.88 -13.59
C PHE A 55 17.10 -1.94 -13.57
N ILE A 56 17.14 -0.96 -14.44
CA ILE A 56 18.24 0.00 -14.54
C ILE A 56 17.74 1.42 -14.24
N HIS A 57 18.63 2.29 -13.81
CA HIS A 57 18.30 3.69 -13.55
C HIS A 57 17.64 4.39 -14.76
N GLY A 58 18.04 4.03 -15.97
CA GLY A 58 17.44 4.53 -17.21
C GLY A 58 15.93 4.24 -17.31
N ASP A 59 15.44 3.15 -16.73
CA ASP A 59 14.01 2.82 -16.71
C ASP A 59 13.23 3.74 -15.76
N MET A 60 13.85 4.19 -14.66
CA MET A 60 13.21 5.11 -13.71
C MET A 60 12.98 6.50 -14.30
N VAL A 61 13.89 6.98 -15.12
CA VAL A 61 13.84 8.33 -15.71
C VAL A 61 13.29 8.35 -17.13
N SER A 62 12.92 7.19 -17.66
CA SER A 62 12.35 7.04 -19.00
C SER A 62 10.86 7.35 -18.99
N SER A 63 10.36 7.95 -20.10
CA SER A 63 8.92 8.08 -20.35
C SER A 63 8.29 6.82 -20.98
N LYS A 64 9.06 5.77 -21.22
CA LYS A 64 8.60 4.52 -21.83
C LYS A 64 7.94 3.64 -20.78
N PRO A 65 7.00 2.77 -21.19
CA PRO A 65 6.48 1.73 -20.31
C PRO A 65 7.62 0.87 -19.74
N ILE A 66 7.49 0.51 -18.48
CA ILE A 66 8.47 -0.28 -17.76
C ILE A 66 8.06 -1.76 -17.89
N ASP A 67 8.98 -2.56 -18.41
CA ASP A 67 8.82 -4.00 -18.61
C ASP A 67 9.98 -4.72 -17.92
N VAL A 68 9.90 -4.80 -16.60
CA VAL A 68 10.90 -5.44 -15.75
C VAL A 68 10.20 -6.16 -14.61
N HIS A 69 10.89 -7.08 -13.97
CA HIS A 69 10.35 -7.80 -12.80
C HIS A 69 9.79 -6.82 -11.75
N GLY A 70 8.49 -6.93 -11.45
CA GLY A 70 7.73 -5.95 -10.67
C GLY A 70 8.29 -5.78 -9.26
N VAL A 71 8.56 -6.89 -8.56
CA VAL A 71 9.11 -6.88 -7.21
C VAL A 71 10.49 -6.22 -7.17
N THR A 72 11.38 -6.56 -8.12
CA THR A 72 12.71 -5.92 -8.21
C THR A 72 12.57 -4.42 -8.46
N ALA A 73 11.65 -4.00 -9.33
CA ALA A 73 11.39 -2.60 -9.59
C ALA A 73 10.90 -1.87 -8.31
N ALA A 74 9.99 -2.46 -7.56
CA ALA A 74 9.51 -1.90 -6.29
C ALA A 74 10.60 -1.85 -5.22
N GLU A 75 11.45 -2.89 -5.12
CA GLU A 75 12.57 -2.95 -4.17
C GLU A 75 13.62 -1.88 -4.47
N VAL A 76 13.97 -1.67 -5.72
CA VAL A 76 15.01 -0.72 -6.14
C VAL A 76 14.51 0.72 -6.14
N SER A 77 13.29 0.97 -6.63
CA SER A 77 12.75 2.32 -6.78
C SER A 77 12.52 3.07 -5.47
N LYS A 78 12.41 2.37 -4.34
CA LYS A 78 12.34 3.01 -3.02
C LYS A 78 13.70 3.48 -2.48
N GLN A 79 14.83 2.95 -2.99
CA GLN A 79 16.14 3.28 -2.46
C GLN A 79 16.53 4.76 -2.63
N PRO A 80 16.26 5.41 -3.77
CA PRO A 80 16.52 6.84 -3.89
C PRO A 80 15.61 7.67 -2.98
N LEU A 81 14.37 7.24 -2.68
CA LEU A 81 13.53 7.94 -1.70
C LEU A 81 14.17 7.93 -0.31
N ILE A 82 14.73 6.78 0.08
CA ILE A 82 15.43 6.64 1.35
C ILE A 82 16.65 7.56 1.38
N LEU A 83 17.47 7.56 0.32
CA LEU A 83 18.61 8.47 0.21
C LEU A 83 18.17 9.94 0.25
N TYR A 84 17.07 10.30 -0.40
CA TYR A 84 16.52 11.66 -0.34
C TYR A 84 16.20 12.09 1.10
N LEU A 85 15.53 11.24 1.87
CA LEU A 85 15.16 11.51 3.26
C LEU A 85 16.38 11.79 4.16
N TYR A 86 17.54 11.21 3.85
CA TYR A 86 18.76 11.39 4.63
C TYR A 86 19.72 12.46 4.08
N THR A 87 19.59 12.82 2.81
CA THR A 87 20.56 13.72 2.15
C THR A 87 19.95 15.01 1.62
N GLY A 88 18.63 15.04 1.37
CA GLY A 88 17.93 16.16 0.73
C GLY A 88 18.28 16.36 -0.75
N ARG A 89 19.00 15.42 -1.38
CA ARG A 89 19.41 15.55 -2.80
C ARG A 89 18.23 15.31 -3.72
N GLN A 90 17.82 16.35 -4.45
CA GLN A 90 16.61 16.38 -5.27
C GLN A 90 16.62 15.31 -6.39
N GLU A 91 17.77 15.01 -6.98
CA GLU A 91 17.87 14.01 -8.04
C GLU A 91 17.40 12.60 -7.63
N TYR A 92 17.50 12.26 -6.34
CA TYR A 92 16.97 11.00 -5.82
C TYR A 92 15.44 10.98 -5.83
N LEU A 93 14.82 12.07 -5.41
CA LEU A 93 13.37 12.21 -5.44
C LEU A 93 12.86 12.23 -6.89
N ASP A 94 13.51 12.95 -7.78
CA ASP A 94 13.11 13.07 -9.19
C ASP A 94 13.12 11.70 -9.90
N ALA A 95 14.15 10.87 -9.65
CA ALA A 95 14.23 9.52 -10.19
C ALA A 95 13.05 8.66 -9.74
N ALA A 96 12.71 8.69 -8.44
CA ALA A 96 11.57 7.96 -7.91
C ALA A 96 10.24 8.47 -8.47
N LEU A 97 10.03 9.78 -8.50
CA LEU A 97 8.82 10.40 -9.06
C LEU A 97 8.62 10.00 -10.55
N GLY A 98 9.71 9.95 -11.32
CA GLY A 98 9.67 9.49 -12.70
C GLY A 98 9.16 8.06 -12.83
N PHE A 99 9.70 7.15 -12.02
CA PHE A 99 9.28 5.75 -11.97
C PHE A 99 7.80 5.60 -11.60
N TYR A 100 7.40 6.15 -10.44
CA TYR A 100 6.01 5.99 -9.96
C TYR A 100 4.99 6.67 -10.86
N SER A 101 5.33 7.80 -11.50
CA SER A 101 4.45 8.43 -12.49
C SER A 101 4.24 7.56 -13.74
N SER A 102 5.28 6.84 -14.16
CA SER A 102 5.17 5.87 -15.27
C SER A 102 4.29 4.68 -14.88
N VAL A 103 4.51 4.11 -13.70
CA VAL A 103 3.71 2.99 -13.17
C VAL A 103 2.23 3.37 -13.02
N GLU A 104 1.91 4.54 -12.48
CA GLU A 104 0.54 5.05 -12.38
C GLU A 104 -0.15 5.12 -13.74
N ARG A 105 0.56 5.65 -14.73
CA ARG A 105 0.01 5.85 -16.06
C ARG A 105 -0.21 4.53 -16.79
N GLU A 106 0.73 3.60 -16.72
CA GLU A 106 0.78 2.43 -17.59
C GLU A 106 0.27 1.14 -16.92
N ASN A 107 0.48 0.98 -15.62
CA ASN A 107 0.35 -0.32 -14.97
C ASN A 107 -0.71 -0.36 -13.85
N GLU A 108 -1.06 0.75 -13.21
CA GLU A 108 -1.87 0.74 -11.98
C GLU A 108 -3.28 0.18 -12.17
N LEU A 109 -3.61 -0.84 -11.36
CA LEU A 109 -4.93 -1.46 -11.29
C LEU A 109 -5.85 -0.73 -10.29
N PRO A 110 -7.17 -1.03 -10.29
CA PRO A 110 -8.15 -0.36 -9.43
C PRO A 110 -7.87 -0.46 -7.93
N ASP A 111 -7.23 -1.50 -7.48
CA ASP A 111 -6.86 -1.74 -6.07
C ASP A 111 -5.54 -1.09 -5.65
N GLY A 112 -4.94 -0.28 -6.53
CA GLY A 112 -3.76 0.53 -6.23
C GLY A 112 -2.42 -0.17 -6.45
N ILE A 113 -2.41 -1.43 -6.93
CA ILE A 113 -1.20 -2.19 -7.23
C ILE A 113 -0.97 -2.24 -8.74
N PRO A 114 0.27 -2.19 -9.22
CA PRO A 114 0.56 -2.31 -10.64
C PRO A 114 0.27 -3.70 -11.19
N ALA A 115 -0.18 -3.75 -12.43
CA ALA A 115 -0.28 -4.97 -13.19
C ALA A 115 1.09 -5.63 -13.37
N SER A 116 1.20 -6.88 -12.99
CA SER A 116 2.43 -7.67 -13.12
C SER A 116 2.13 -9.14 -13.26
N TYR A 117 2.94 -9.80 -14.05
CA TYR A 117 3.04 -11.25 -14.13
C TYR A 117 4.53 -11.61 -14.11
N GLU A 118 5.13 -11.65 -12.91
CA GLU A 118 6.57 -11.51 -12.66
C GLU A 118 7.09 -10.12 -13.13
N SER A 119 6.92 -9.77 -14.40
CA SER A 119 7.26 -8.44 -14.93
C SER A 119 6.04 -7.51 -14.97
N LEU A 120 6.29 -6.21 -14.80
CA LEU A 120 5.29 -5.16 -15.01
C LEU A 120 4.81 -5.20 -16.46
N PHE A 121 3.51 -5.03 -16.68
CA PHE A 121 2.92 -4.94 -18.02
C PHE A 121 1.75 -3.98 -18.06
N PRO A 122 1.28 -3.59 -19.25
CA PRO A 122 0.20 -2.63 -19.38
C PRO A 122 -1.08 -3.09 -18.69
N LYS A 123 -1.72 -2.17 -17.97
CA LYS A 123 -2.99 -2.43 -17.27
C LYS A 123 -4.12 -2.75 -18.23
N HIS A 124 -4.94 -3.72 -17.86
CA HIS A 124 -6.21 -4.06 -18.51
C HIS A 124 -7.17 -4.69 -17.49
N ALA A 125 -8.43 -4.89 -17.86
CA ALA A 125 -9.48 -5.32 -16.93
C ALA A 125 -9.22 -6.69 -16.26
N GLU A 126 -8.48 -7.56 -16.90
CA GLU A 126 -8.18 -8.92 -16.42
C GLU A 126 -6.73 -9.05 -15.93
N ALA A 127 -6.02 -7.92 -15.80
CA ALA A 127 -4.63 -7.94 -15.36
C ALA A 127 -4.47 -8.43 -13.92
N LEU A 128 -3.36 -9.11 -13.69
CA LEU A 128 -2.97 -9.62 -12.39
C LEU A 128 -1.94 -8.74 -11.73
N HIS A 129 -1.72 -8.97 -10.45
CA HIS A 129 -0.53 -8.58 -9.71
C HIS A 129 -0.01 -9.75 -8.86
N GLU A 130 1.28 -9.76 -8.62
CA GLU A 130 1.92 -10.71 -7.72
C GLU A 130 1.75 -10.28 -6.25
N THR A 131 1.58 -11.22 -5.34
CA THR A 131 1.49 -10.93 -3.90
C THR A 131 2.74 -10.27 -3.35
N CYS A 132 3.93 -10.56 -3.91
CA CYS A 132 5.15 -9.83 -3.56
C CYS A 132 5.07 -8.36 -3.96
N ASP A 133 4.51 -8.04 -5.12
CA ASP A 133 4.34 -6.65 -5.55
C ASP A 133 3.43 -5.89 -4.58
N ILE A 134 2.34 -6.50 -4.12
CA ILE A 134 1.46 -5.88 -3.12
C ILE A 134 2.30 -5.46 -1.90
N SER A 135 3.13 -6.37 -1.39
CA SER A 135 3.97 -6.10 -0.21
C SER A 135 4.97 -4.96 -0.46
N ASP A 136 5.69 -5.01 -1.57
CA ASP A 136 6.78 -4.08 -1.83
C ASP A 136 6.30 -2.70 -2.31
N PHE A 137 5.18 -2.62 -3.03
CA PHE A 137 4.57 -1.33 -3.38
C PHE A 137 3.95 -0.64 -2.15
N ILE A 138 3.28 -1.37 -1.24
CA ILE A 138 2.81 -0.80 0.04
C ILE A 138 3.99 -0.19 0.81
N TRP A 139 5.12 -0.90 0.87
CA TRP A 139 6.34 -0.41 1.54
C TRP A 139 6.88 0.85 0.86
N SER A 140 6.96 0.84 -0.46
CA SER A 140 7.45 1.96 -1.26
C SER A 140 6.55 3.19 -1.18
N TYR A 141 5.22 3.02 -1.21
CA TYR A 141 4.27 4.13 -1.02
C TYR A 141 4.44 4.80 0.35
N GLY A 142 4.80 4.03 1.38
CA GLY A 142 5.13 4.59 2.68
C GLY A 142 6.34 5.53 2.62
N TYR A 143 7.38 5.20 1.86
CA TYR A 143 8.51 6.10 1.64
C TYR A 143 8.16 7.29 0.74
N MET A 144 7.30 7.10 -0.28
CA MET A 144 6.79 8.21 -1.07
C MET A 144 6.01 9.22 -0.21
N LEU A 145 5.16 8.74 0.69
CA LEU A 145 4.44 9.59 1.64
C LEU A 145 5.40 10.38 2.53
N MET A 146 6.41 9.71 3.09
CA MET A 146 7.43 10.37 3.93
C MET A 146 8.26 11.41 3.17
N ALA A 147 8.59 11.13 1.92
CA ALA A 147 9.46 11.99 1.11
C ALA A 147 8.73 13.21 0.52
N THR A 148 7.44 13.09 0.22
CA THR A 148 6.69 14.11 -0.51
C THR A 148 5.65 14.84 0.33
N GLY A 149 5.14 14.22 1.39
CA GLY A 149 3.96 14.71 2.10
C GLY A 149 2.68 14.75 1.23
N ASP A 150 2.66 14.08 0.08
CA ASP A 150 1.50 14.04 -0.80
C ASP A 150 0.53 12.94 -0.36
N VAL A 151 -0.70 13.35 -0.02
CA VAL A 151 -1.75 12.45 0.50
C VAL A 151 -2.11 11.31 -0.44
N LYS A 152 -1.88 11.46 -1.75
CA LYS A 152 -2.16 10.40 -2.72
C LYS A 152 -1.43 9.09 -2.39
N TRP A 153 -0.26 9.17 -1.77
CA TRP A 153 0.51 7.97 -1.41
C TRP A 153 -0.09 7.24 -0.22
N ALA A 154 -0.68 7.98 0.73
CA ALA A 154 -1.47 7.39 1.79
C ALA A 154 -2.75 6.74 1.24
N ASP A 155 -3.44 7.39 0.30
CA ASP A 155 -4.61 6.83 -0.36
C ASP A 155 -4.29 5.54 -1.13
N LYS A 156 -3.11 5.48 -1.79
CA LYS A 156 -2.62 4.26 -2.44
C LYS A 156 -2.29 3.16 -1.44
N MET A 157 -1.68 3.48 -0.30
CA MET A 157 -1.43 2.51 0.76
C MET A 157 -2.74 1.90 1.28
N GLU A 158 -3.76 2.72 1.52
CA GLU A 158 -5.07 2.26 1.97
C GLU A 158 -5.76 1.40 0.92
N SER A 159 -5.77 1.85 -0.34
CA SER A 159 -6.33 1.07 -1.44
C SER A 159 -5.65 -0.29 -1.56
N ALA A 160 -4.33 -0.35 -1.54
CA ALA A 160 -3.56 -1.58 -1.62
C ALA A 160 -3.82 -2.51 -0.44
N VAL A 161 -3.84 -1.99 0.78
CA VAL A 161 -4.03 -2.81 2.00
C VAL A 161 -5.45 -3.34 2.12
N TYR A 162 -6.44 -2.48 1.92
CA TYR A 162 -7.84 -2.87 2.12
C TYR A 162 -8.43 -3.68 0.96
N ASN A 163 -7.85 -3.62 -0.23
CA ASN A 163 -8.35 -4.34 -1.40
C ASN A 163 -7.37 -5.44 -1.84
N ALA A 164 -6.20 -5.10 -2.40
CA ALA A 164 -5.27 -6.08 -2.94
C ALA A 164 -4.74 -7.05 -1.87
N ALA A 165 -4.25 -6.54 -0.74
CA ALA A 165 -3.63 -7.37 0.30
C ALA A 165 -4.63 -8.31 0.97
N LEU A 166 -5.83 -7.82 1.30
CA LEU A 166 -6.89 -8.65 1.88
C LEU A 166 -7.49 -9.60 0.84
N GLY A 167 -7.58 -9.21 -0.44
CA GLY A 167 -8.06 -10.07 -1.51
C GLY A 167 -7.11 -11.23 -1.85
N ALA A 168 -5.80 -11.00 -1.71
CA ALA A 168 -4.79 -12.02 -1.99
C ALA A 168 -4.69 -13.12 -0.90
N ILE A 169 -5.26 -12.91 0.27
CA ILE A 169 -5.18 -13.80 1.43
C ILE A 169 -6.58 -14.31 1.77
N ASN A 170 -6.71 -15.59 2.09
CA ASN A 170 -8.00 -16.11 2.52
C ASN A 170 -8.39 -15.62 3.93
N LYS A 171 -9.69 -15.71 4.27
CA LYS A 171 -10.29 -15.12 5.48
C LYS A 171 -9.64 -15.55 6.80
N ASP A 172 -9.07 -16.74 6.88
CA ASP A 172 -8.42 -17.27 8.10
C ASP A 172 -6.90 -17.08 8.10
N PHE A 173 -6.35 -16.39 7.10
CA PHE A 173 -4.92 -16.10 6.94
C PHE A 173 -4.02 -17.33 6.84
N LYS A 174 -4.55 -18.47 6.38
CA LYS A 174 -3.80 -19.71 6.26
C LYS A 174 -3.36 -20.04 4.83
N ALA A 175 -3.90 -19.35 3.87
CA ALA A 175 -3.59 -19.51 2.46
C ALA A 175 -3.59 -18.15 1.75
N LEU A 176 -2.83 -18.05 0.66
CA LEU A 176 -2.72 -16.87 -0.18
C LEU A 176 -2.68 -17.28 -1.66
N GLN A 177 -2.96 -16.34 -2.54
CA GLN A 177 -2.70 -16.47 -3.96
C GLN A 177 -1.28 -15.99 -4.27
N TYR A 178 -0.60 -16.60 -5.24
CA TYR A 178 0.63 -16.03 -5.80
C TYR A 178 0.28 -14.86 -6.72
N PHE A 179 -0.65 -15.08 -7.65
CA PHE A 179 -1.25 -14.04 -8.50
C PHE A 179 -2.72 -13.86 -8.18
N SER A 180 -3.13 -12.61 -8.02
CA SER A 180 -4.52 -12.20 -7.83
C SER A 180 -4.88 -11.02 -8.74
N SER A 181 -6.16 -10.71 -8.87
CA SER A 181 -6.65 -9.60 -9.68
C SER A 181 -7.87 -8.96 -9.03
N PRO A 182 -8.03 -7.64 -9.11
CA PRO A 182 -9.26 -6.98 -8.65
C PRO A 182 -10.52 -7.40 -9.43
N ASN A 183 -10.37 -8.04 -10.58
CA ASN A 183 -11.45 -8.57 -11.42
C ASN A 183 -11.28 -10.06 -11.67
N GLN A 184 -11.09 -10.84 -10.62
CA GLN A 184 -10.86 -12.28 -10.69
C GLN A 184 -12.15 -13.05 -10.49
N LEU A 185 -12.47 -13.96 -11.44
CA LEU A 185 -13.63 -14.85 -11.36
C LEU A 185 -13.27 -16.23 -10.82
N LEU A 186 -12.09 -16.74 -11.14
CA LEU A 186 -11.63 -18.08 -10.81
C LEU A 186 -10.34 -18.00 -10.00
N ALA A 187 -10.30 -18.66 -8.85
CA ALA A 187 -9.10 -18.85 -8.04
C ALA A 187 -8.84 -20.34 -7.88
N THR A 188 -8.33 -20.99 -8.93
CA THR A 188 -8.15 -22.43 -8.96
C THR A 188 -6.76 -22.86 -9.39
N GLU A 189 -6.40 -24.11 -9.11
CA GLU A 189 -5.16 -24.72 -9.57
C GLU A 189 -5.05 -24.82 -11.10
N LYS A 190 -6.19 -24.71 -11.79
CA LYS A 190 -6.29 -24.76 -13.25
C LYS A 190 -6.49 -23.38 -13.87
N SER A 191 -6.67 -22.35 -13.06
CA SER A 191 -6.76 -20.98 -13.56
C SER A 191 -5.41 -20.59 -14.12
N SER A 192 -5.41 -20.18 -15.37
CA SER A 192 -4.26 -19.60 -16.03
C SER A 192 -4.70 -18.30 -16.66
N MET A 193 -3.95 -17.24 -16.39
CA MET A 193 -4.16 -15.96 -17.07
C MET A 193 -3.39 -16.00 -18.39
N ALA A 194 -3.90 -16.74 -19.36
CA ALA A 194 -3.37 -16.64 -20.71
C ALA A 194 -3.43 -15.19 -21.21
N PRO A 195 -2.41 -14.67 -21.89
CA PRO A 195 -1.29 -15.39 -22.50
C PRO A 195 -0.06 -15.53 -21.59
N TYR A 196 -0.14 -15.14 -20.33
CA TYR A 196 1.00 -15.01 -19.43
C TYR A 196 1.17 -16.21 -18.48
N GLY A 197 0.22 -17.15 -18.50
CA GLY A 197 0.24 -18.30 -17.60
C GLY A 197 1.15 -19.41 -18.09
N GLU A 198 2.10 -19.81 -17.28
CA GLU A 198 2.67 -21.14 -17.40
C GLU A 198 1.63 -22.15 -16.94
N GLU A 199 1.16 -23.00 -17.84
CA GLU A 199 0.19 -24.05 -17.51
C GLU A 199 0.71 -24.93 -16.38
N GLY A 200 -0.11 -25.14 -15.36
CA GLY A 200 0.16 -26.11 -14.30
C GLY A 200 0.81 -25.58 -13.02
N LEU A 201 1.16 -24.31 -12.91
CA LEU A 201 1.77 -23.77 -11.67
C LEU A 201 0.74 -23.48 -10.57
N SER A 202 -0.56 -23.53 -10.85
CA SER A 202 -1.66 -23.31 -9.87
C SER A 202 -1.52 -22.05 -8.98
N ARG A 203 -0.89 -21.01 -9.50
CA ARG A 203 -0.50 -19.80 -8.77
C ARG A 203 -1.68 -18.90 -8.41
N GLN A 204 -2.87 -19.17 -8.94
CA GLN A 204 -4.09 -18.43 -8.61
C GLN A 204 -4.97 -19.14 -7.57
N ALA A 205 -4.73 -20.40 -7.23
CA ALA A 205 -5.40 -21.06 -6.11
C ALA A 205 -4.94 -20.47 -4.77
N TYR A 206 -5.80 -20.47 -3.78
CA TYR A 206 -5.39 -20.14 -2.42
C TYR A 206 -4.60 -21.30 -1.82
N ARG A 207 -3.36 -21.07 -1.41
CA ARG A 207 -2.42 -22.08 -0.93
C ARG A 207 -1.59 -21.59 0.26
N PRO A 208 -1.16 -22.48 1.16
CA PRO A 208 -0.23 -22.13 2.22
C PRO A 208 1.19 -21.87 1.72
N GLY A 209 1.54 -22.34 0.53
CA GLY A 209 2.84 -22.16 -0.11
C GLY A 209 2.83 -22.58 -1.58
N PHE A 210 3.90 -22.26 -2.29
CA PHE A 210 4.08 -22.49 -3.72
C PHE A 210 5.40 -23.20 -4.01
N ASP A 211 5.66 -23.49 -5.27
CA ASP A 211 6.97 -23.95 -5.79
C ASP A 211 8.08 -22.92 -5.53
N VAL A 212 7.74 -21.62 -5.66
CA VAL A 212 8.56 -20.48 -5.27
C VAL A 212 7.96 -19.81 -4.04
N GLU A 213 8.76 -19.58 -3.00
CA GLU A 213 8.28 -19.16 -1.68
C GLU A 213 8.38 -17.65 -1.42
N CYS A 214 8.67 -16.83 -2.43
CA CYS A 214 8.78 -15.39 -2.26
C CYS A 214 7.50 -14.79 -1.67
N CYS A 215 6.33 -15.09 -2.23
CA CYS A 215 5.04 -14.56 -1.77
C CYS A 215 4.70 -14.98 -0.34
N SER A 216 4.88 -16.26 0.00
CA SER A 216 4.68 -16.75 1.37
C SER A 216 5.62 -16.07 2.37
N GLY A 217 6.85 -15.77 1.93
CA GLY A 217 7.85 -15.05 2.71
C GLY A 217 7.60 -13.55 2.83
N ASN A 218 6.89 -12.93 1.88
CA ASN A 218 6.71 -11.48 1.82
C ASN A 218 5.38 -11.00 2.41
N VAL A 219 4.34 -11.82 2.38
CA VAL A 219 2.99 -11.46 2.84
C VAL A 219 2.96 -10.85 4.25
N HIS A 220 3.82 -11.30 5.14
CA HIS A 220 3.89 -10.83 6.53
C HIS A 220 4.30 -9.34 6.66
N ARG A 221 4.85 -8.71 5.61
CA ARG A 221 5.29 -7.30 5.61
C ARG A 221 4.19 -6.31 5.25
N MET A 222 3.09 -6.75 4.62
CA MET A 222 2.04 -5.87 4.10
C MET A 222 1.44 -4.99 5.19
N PHE A 223 0.84 -5.61 6.21
CA PHE A 223 0.17 -4.89 7.28
C PHE A 223 1.14 -4.14 8.22
N PRO A 224 2.31 -4.69 8.62
CA PRO A 224 3.29 -3.93 9.39
C PRO A 224 3.78 -2.66 8.69
N ASN A 225 3.92 -2.66 7.36
CA ASN A 225 4.27 -1.46 6.61
C ASN A 225 3.19 -0.38 6.70
N TYR A 226 1.91 -0.76 6.65
CA TYR A 226 0.79 0.15 6.88
C TYR A 226 0.80 0.69 8.31
N ILE A 227 0.82 -0.21 9.30
CA ILE A 227 0.75 0.13 10.73
C ILE A 227 1.89 1.07 11.13
N SER A 228 3.11 0.83 10.64
CA SER A 228 4.26 1.66 10.95
C SER A 228 4.21 3.09 10.38
N ARG A 229 3.23 3.41 9.53
CA ARG A 229 2.98 4.73 8.93
C ARG A 229 1.66 5.36 9.36
N MET A 230 0.89 4.70 10.23
CA MET A 230 -0.34 5.31 10.76
C MET A 230 -0.04 6.62 11.47
N TRP A 231 1.03 6.62 12.23
CA TRP A 231 1.52 7.79 12.95
C TRP A 231 2.91 8.16 12.45
N MET A 232 3.10 9.44 12.17
CA MET A 232 4.39 10.00 11.78
C MET A 232 4.75 11.18 12.69
N ASN A 233 6.02 11.51 12.73
CA ASN A 233 6.52 12.68 13.45
C ASN A 233 7.03 13.70 12.44
N GLY A 234 6.64 14.94 12.62
CA GLY A 234 7.22 16.09 11.94
C GLY A 234 8.18 16.85 12.85
N ASP A 235 8.54 18.04 12.41
CA ASP A 235 9.41 18.95 13.17
C ASP A 235 8.69 19.51 14.41
N GLU A 236 9.46 20.07 15.36
CA GLU A 236 8.92 20.74 16.54
C GLU A 236 7.85 19.96 17.34
N HIS A 237 8.01 18.64 17.46
CA HIS A 237 7.05 17.73 18.12
C HIS A 237 5.72 17.60 17.38
N GLU A 238 5.66 17.86 16.09
CA GLU A 238 4.48 17.58 15.30
C GLU A 238 4.15 16.09 15.32
N ILE A 239 2.86 15.78 15.53
CA ILE A 239 2.30 14.42 15.47
C ILE A 239 1.34 14.37 14.31
N VAL A 240 1.58 13.43 13.39
CA VAL A 240 0.80 13.29 12.15
C VAL A 240 0.03 11.97 12.17
N ALA A 241 -1.30 12.03 12.16
CA ALA A 241 -2.17 10.90 11.87
C ALA A 241 -2.32 10.79 10.35
N ALA A 242 -1.50 9.93 9.74
CA ALA A 242 -1.38 9.82 8.28
C ALA A 242 -2.25 8.72 7.67
N LEU A 243 -2.45 7.61 8.37
CA LEU A 243 -3.31 6.49 7.97
C LEU A 243 -4.24 6.16 9.14
N TYR A 244 -5.46 5.76 8.83
CA TYR A 244 -6.51 5.61 9.84
C TYR A 244 -6.83 4.17 10.19
N GLY A 245 -7.08 3.96 11.49
CA GLY A 245 -7.52 2.70 12.07
C GLY A 245 -7.42 2.73 13.59
N PRO A 246 -8.15 1.89 14.32
CA PRO A 246 -8.08 1.85 15.76
C PRO A 246 -6.64 1.68 16.24
N SER A 247 -6.10 2.71 16.92
CA SER A 247 -4.69 2.75 17.30
C SER A 247 -4.43 3.65 18.49
N GLU A 248 -3.22 3.59 19.02
CA GLU A 248 -2.76 4.42 20.11
C GLU A 248 -1.31 4.88 19.84
N TYR A 249 -1.08 6.18 19.99
CA TYR A 249 0.23 6.79 19.89
C TYR A 249 0.68 7.31 21.25
N ARG A 250 1.89 6.96 21.67
CA ARG A 250 2.47 7.38 22.95
C ARG A 250 3.81 8.07 22.76
N THR A 251 3.99 9.21 23.43
CA THR A 251 5.25 9.97 23.43
C THR A 251 5.40 10.76 24.72
N GLU A 252 6.54 11.43 24.86
CA GLU A 252 6.79 12.38 25.91
C GLU A 252 7.29 13.70 25.30
N ILE A 253 6.66 14.81 25.66
CA ILE A 253 6.99 16.14 25.16
C ILE A 253 7.20 17.07 26.38
N ASN A 254 8.39 17.62 26.52
CA ASN A 254 8.75 18.53 27.61
C ASN A 254 8.39 18.01 29.02
N GLY A 255 8.58 16.70 29.25
CA GLY A 255 8.30 16.04 30.52
C GLY A 255 6.82 15.68 30.75
N THR A 256 5.93 15.98 29.79
CA THR A 256 4.53 15.54 29.81
C THR A 256 4.39 14.28 28.99
N LYS A 257 3.87 13.20 29.59
CA LYS A 257 3.52 12.00 28.84
C LYS A 257 2.22 12.25 28.09
N VAL A 258 2.22 11.94 26.81
CA VAL A 258 1.10 12.12 25.90
C VAL A 258 0.69 10.76 25.33
N CYS A 259 -0.58 10.45 25.47
CA CYS A 259 -1.21 9.29 24.81
C CYS A 259 -2.37 9.81 23.97
N ILE A 260 -2.38 9.49 22.67
CA ILE A 260 -3.47 9.80 21.75
C ILE A 260 -4.09 8.49 21.32
N THR A 261 -5.37 8.29 21.65
CA THR A 261 -6.15 7.12 21.20
C THR A 261 -6.96 7.53 19.98
N GLU A 262 -6.81 6.81 18.89
CA GLU A 262 -7.63 6.91 17.69
C GLU A 262 -8.76 5.87 17.77
N ASP A 263 -9.99 6.35 17.91
CA ASP A 263 -11.21 5.56 17.98
C ASP A 263 -12.02 5.76 16.70
N THR A 264 -12.13 4.70 15.91
CA THR A 264 -12.76 4.74 14.59
C THR A 264 -13.22 3.36 14.13
N SER A 265 -14.20 3.33 13.23
CA SER A 265 -14.56 2.16 12.42
C SER A 265 -14.11 2.33 10.96
N TYR A 266 -13.14 3.22 10.68
CA TYR A 266 -12.57 3.37 9.36
C TYR A 266 -11.95 2.03 8.89
N PRO A 267 -12.13 1.61 7.65
CA PRO A 267 -12.66 2.32 6.48
C PRO A 267 -14.17 2.21 6.25
N PHE A 268 -14.96 1.73 7.22
CA PHE A 268 -16.42 1.56 7.08
C PHE A 268 -17.22 2.77 7.55
N SER A 269 -16.58 3.71 8.21
CA SER A 269 -17.15 4.98 8.68
C SER A 269 -16.12 6.08 8.48
N GLY A 270 -16.56 7.26 8.08
CA GLY A 270 -15.70 8.44 7.97
C GLY A 270 -15.45 9.16 9.30
N LYS A 271 -16.02 8.68 10.41
CA LYS A 271 -15.83 9.30 11.72
C LYS A 271 -14.57 8.77 12.42
N ILE A 272 -13.66 9.69 12.74
CA ILE A 272 -12.39 9.40 13.42
C ILE A 272 -12.29 10.32 14.63
N THR A 273 -12.09 9.73 15.82
CA THR A 273 -12.03 10.48 17.09
C THR A 273 -10.68 10.28 17.74
N PHE A 274 -9.95 11.35 17.96
CA PHE A 274 -8.67 11.35 18.67
C PHE A 274 -8.87 11.86 20.09
N ARG A 275 -8.55 11.05 21.10
CA ARG A 275 -8.66 11.38 22.52
C ARG A 275 -7.28 11.57 23.11
N PHE A 276 -7.04 12.72 23.71
CA PHE A 276 -5.75 13.08 24.31
C PHE A 276 -5.80 12.80 25.82
N ALA A 277 -4.90 11.94 26.29
CA ALA A 277 -4.62 11.73 27.71
C ALA A 277 -3.23 12.25 28.01
N LEU A 278 -3.11 13.20 28.92
CA LEU A 278 -1.85 13.84 29.32
C LEU A 278 -1.58 13.61 30.80
N ASP A 279 -0.38 13.08 31.12
CA ASP A 279 0.13 12.98 32.48
C ASP A 279 1.18 14.08 32.68
N GLY A 280 0.72 15.28 33.02
CA GLY A 280 1.55 16.46 33.19
C GLY A 280 0.84 17.77 32.84
N ALA A 281 1.63 18.83 32.62
CA ALA A 281 1.11 20.15 32.25
C ALA A 281 0.63 20.16 30.78
N PRO A 282 -0.32 21.05 30.43
CA PRO A 282 -0.71 21.24 29.03
C PRO A 282 0.50 21.54 28.13
N VAL A 283 0.62 20.88 27.00
CA VAL A 283 1.77 20.96 26.09
C VAL A 283 1.33 21.38 24.69
N ARG A 284 2.14 22.23 24.01
CA ARG A 284 1.92 22.59 22.60
C ARG A 284 2.26 21.42 21.73
N ILE A 285 1.31 20.99 20.92
CA ILE A 285 1.45 19.93 19.93
C ILE A 285 0.85 20.45 18.61
N PRO A 286 1.64 20.61 17.56
CA PRO A 286 1.12 20.64 16.20
C PRO A 286 0.55 19.25 15.91
N PHE A 287 -0.79 19.14 15.83
CA PHE A 287 -1.46 17.88 15.54
C PHE A 287 -2.02 17.92 14.13
N THR A 288 -1.47 17.09 13.26
CA THR A 288 -1.75 17.06 11.83
C THR A 288 -2.53 15.80 11.46
N MET A 289 -3.59 15.97 10.70
CA MET A 289 -4.44 14.88 10.22
C MET A 289 -4.52 14.91 8.70
N ARG A 290 -4.55 13.74 8.09
CA ARG A 290 -4.76 13.60 6.67
C ARG A 290 -6.25 13.74 6.32
N ILE A 291 -6.52 14.50 5.26
CA ILE A 291 -7.81 14.49 4.55
C ILE A 291 -7.56 13.76 3.23
N PRO A 292 -8.15 12.57 3.01
CA PRO A 292 -7.91 11.80 1.79
C PRO A 292 -8.25 12.58 0.51
N SER A 293 -7.56 12.28 -0.61
CA SER A 293 -7.73 13.03 -1.86
C SER A 293 -9.11 12.84 -2.50
N TRP A 294 -9.77 11.72 -2.23
CA TRP A 294 -11.11 11.38 -2.73
C TRP A 294 -12.25 12.07 -1.95
N VAL A 295 -11.95 12.82 -0.89
CA VAL A 295 -12.94 13.49 -0.05
C VAL A 295 -13.39 14.81 -0.69
N GLU A 296 -14.70 14.99 -0.81
CA GLU A 296 -15.26 16.27 -1.21
C GLU A 296 -15.39 17.25 -0.04
N ASN A 297 -15.80 16.74 1.12
CA ASN A 297 -15.99 17.53 2.35
C ASN A 297 -15.54 16.75 3.58
N ALA A 298 -14.81 17.43 4.44
CA ALA A 298 -14.47 16.95 5.78
C ALA A 298 -14.73 18.03 6.82
N LYS A 299 -15.11 17.61 8.02
CA LYS A 299 -15.36 18.49 9.17
C LYS A 299 -14.42 18.14 10.30
N LEU A 300 -13.74 19.13 10.83
CA LEU A 300 -12.83 18.99 11.94
C LEU A 300 -13.36 19.78 13.14
N THR A 301 -13.56 19.10 14.26
CA THR A 301 -14.08 19.67 15.50
C THR A 301 -13.12 19.43 16.64
N VAL A 302 -12.90 20.42 17.50
CA VAL A 302 -12.10 20.30 18.71
C VAL A 302 -12.98 20.62 19.91
N ASN A 303 -13.10 19.69 20.87
CA ASN A 303 -13.87 19.86 22.10
C ASN A 303 -15.32 20.39 21.88
N ALA A 304 -15.99 19.93 20.84
CA ALA A 304 -17.32 20.38 20.44
C ALA A 304 -17.41 21.89 20.08
N GLU A 305 -16.29 22.53 19.76
CA GLU A 305 -16.28 23.88 19.17
C GLU A 305 -16.90 23.85 17.76
N GLN A 306 -17.13 25.05 17.18
CA GLN A 306 -17.65 25.12 15.80
C GLN A 306 -16.72 24.39 14.83
N PRO A 307 -17.22 23.44 14.02
CA PRO A 307 -16.41 22.69 13.08
C PRO A 307 -15.80 23.59 12.02
N LYS A 308 -14.56 23.28 11.64
CA LYS A 308 -13.93 23.81 10.42
C LYS A 308 -14.21 22.84 9.27
N GLU A 309 -14.60 23.39 8.14
CA GLU A 309 -14.82 22.62 6.92
C GLU A 309 -13.56 22.63 6.05
N TYR A 310 -13.28 21.50 5.45
CA TYR A 310 -12.17 21.28 4.51
C TYR A 310 -12.72 20.69 3.22
N HIS A 311 -12.18 21.17 2.10
CA HIS A 311 -12.54 20.70 0.76
C HIS A 311 -11.27 20.23 0.07
N ALA A 312 -11.33 19.05 -0.55
CA ALA A 312 -10.21 18.37 -1.19
C ALA A 312 -9.15 17.81 -0.21
N GLY A 313 -8.35 16.89 -0.72
CA GLY A 313 -7.31 16.19 0.03
C GLY A 313 -6.16 17.07 0.47
N GLY A 314 -5.48 16.65 1.52
CA GLY A 314 -4.31 17.34 2.06
C GLY A 314 -4.05 16.96 3.52
N PHE A 315 -3.12 17.68 4.13
CA PHE A 315 -2.88 17.61 5.56
C PHE A 315 -3.39 18.87 6.24
N SER A 316 -4.05 18.71 7.38
CA SER A 316 -4.56 19.82 8.19
C SER A 316 -4.00 19.77 9.58
N THR A 317 -3.38 20.87 10.00
CA THR A 317 -2.72 21.00 11.30
C THR A 317 -3.53 21.86 12.26
N ILE A 318 -3.71 21.35 13.48
CA ILE A 318 -4.22 22.10 14.63
C ILE A 318 -3.04 22.47 15.51
N GLU A 319 -2.75 23.74 15.65
CA GLU A 319 -1.76 24.24 16.61
C GLU A 319 -2.45 24.72 17.88
N ARG A 320 -2.28 23.97 18.97
CA ARG A 320 -2.78 24.39 20.28
C ARG A 320 -1.98 23.78 21.43
N ARG A 321 -2.22 24.30 22.63
CA ARG A 321 -1.80 23.61 23.86
C ARG A 321 -2.87 22.61 24.23
N PHE A 322 -2.57 21.33 24.02
CA PHE A 322 -3.44 20.24 24.42
C PHE A 322 -3.34 20.00 25.92
N LYS A 323 -4.45 19.63 26.54
CA LYS A 323 -4.58 19.23 27.93
C LYS A 323 -5.25 17.87 28.04
N ASP A 324 -5.16 17.27 29.21
CA ASP A 324 -5.84 16.02 29.49
C ASP A 324 -7.34 16.11 29.22
N GLY A 325 -7.88 15.11 28.53
CA GLY A 325 -9.27 15.01 28.13
C GLY A 325 -9.66 15.79 26.86
N ASP A 326 -8.74 16.46 26.17
CA ASP A 326 -9.05 17.09 24.87
C ASP A 326 -9.43 16.03 23.82
N VAL A 327 -10.39 16.39 22.97
CA VAL A 327 -10.91 15.52 21.90
C VAL A 327 -10.87 16.26 20.56
N VAL A 328 -10.35 15.59 19.54
CA VAL A 328 -10.40 16.04 18.15
C VAL A 328 -11.23 15.04 17.36
N GLU A 329 -12.23 15.51 16.62
CA GLU A 329 -13.06 14.69 15.76
C GLU A 329 -12.89 15.13 14.30
N LEU A 330 -12.55 14.19 13.44
CA LEU A 330 -12.54 14.32 11.99
C LEU A 330 -13.71 13.52 11.44
N ASP A 331 -14.60 14.17 10.71
CA ASP A 331 -15.74 13.54 10.03
C ASP A 331 -15.57 13.69 8.52
N ILE A 332 -15.29 12.59 7.85
CA ILE A 332 -15.03 12.49 6.41
C ILE A 332 -16.33 12.07 5.72
N ASP A 333 -16.80 12.88 4.77
CA ASP A 333 -17.98 12.56 3.97
C ASP A 333 -17.67 11.44 2.98
N MET A 334 -18.00 10.19 3.37
CA MET A 334 -17.76 9.00 2.55
C MET A 334 -18.94 8.79 1.59
N LYS A 335 -18.77 9.25 0.35
CA LYS A 335 -19.73 9.02 -0.74
C LYS A 335 -19.28 7.90 -1.67
N PRO A 336 -20.20 7.09 -2.20
CA PRO A 336 -19.87 6.17 -3.27
C PRO A 336 -19.46 6.95 -4.52
N ARG A 337 -18.43 6.48 -5.22
CA ARG A 337 -17.96 7.06 -6.47
C ARG A 337 -17.69 5.98 -7.52
N ALA A 338 -17.97 6.31 -8.78
CA ALA A 338 -17.71 5.45 -9.92
C ALA A 338 -16.52 6.00 -10.71
N GLU A 339 -15.55 5.15 -10.99
CA GLU A 339 -14.33 5.54 -11.71
C GLU A 339 -14.04 4.54 -12.84
N LYS A 340 -13.61 5.04 -13.98
CA LYS A 340 -13.11 4.24 -15.10
C LYS A 340 -11.58 4.27 -15.07
N ARG A 341 -10.95 3.15 -14.76
CA ARG A 341 -9.48 3.04 -14.69
C ARG A 341 -8.86 2.12 -15.74
N THR A 342 -9.67 1.23 -16.32
CA THR A 342 -9.27 0.31 -17.39
C THR A 342 -10.23 0.44 -18.57
N ASP A 343 -9.90 -0.16 -19.70
CA ASP A 343 -10.72 -0.08 -20.92
C ASP A 343 -12.09 -0.76 -20.79
N ALA A 344 -12.25 -1.65 -19.83
CA ALA A 344 -13.49 -2.39 -19.62
C ALA A 344 -14.06 -2.14 -18.22
N GLY A 345 -15.31 -1.66 -18.19
CA GLY A 345 -16.08 -1.58 -16.95
C GLY A 345 -15.86 -0.32 -16.12
N ILE A 346 -16.54 -0.31 -15.00
CA ILE A 346 -16.58 0.80 -14.03
C ILE A 346 -16.26 0.23 -12.66
N ASN A 347 -15.33 0.85 -11.97
CA ASN A 347 -14.99 0.53 -10.60
C ASN A 347 -15.83 1.38 -9.65
N VAL A 348 -16.33 0.78 -8.58
CA VAL A 348 -17.13 1.45 -7.56
C VAL A 348 -16.34 1.48 -6.27
N TYR A 349 -16.20 2.68 -5.70
CA TYR A 349 -15.51 2.89 -4.43
C TYR A 349 -16.41 3.56 -3.40
N MET A 350 -16.13 3.29 -2.13
CA MET A 350 -16.60 4.09 -1.00
C MET A 350 -15.46 4.23 0.01
N GLY A 351 -15.01 5.46 0.22
CA GLY A 351 -13.73 5.64 0.90
C GLY A 351 -12.58 4.97 0.13
N PRO A 352 -11.68 4.26 0.79
CA PRO A 352 -10.61 3.51 0.15
C PRO A 352 -11.05 2.12 -0.37
N LEU A 353 -12.27 1.69 -0.07
CA LEU A 353 -12.77 0.36 -0.41
C LEU A 353 -13.23 0.29 -1.87
N LEU A 354 -12.70 -0.69 -2.60
CA LEU A 354 -13.16 -1.09 -3.92
C LEU A 354 -14.26 -2.15 -3.75
N TYR A 355 -15.44 -1.87 -4.30
CA TYR A 355 -16.58 -2.78 -4.24
C TYR A 355 -16.54 -3.78 -5.38
N SER A 356 -16.84 -5.03 -5.09
CA SER A 356 -17.01 -6.11 -6.05
C SER A 356 -18.45 -6.58 -6.11
N VAL A 357 -18.79 -7.32 -7.16
CA VAL A 357 -20.08 -8.02 -7.26
C VAL A 357 -20.11 -9.11 -6.19
N ASP A 358 -21.22 -9.20 -5.44
CA ASP A 358 -21.45 -10.27 -4.46
C ASP A 358 -21.78 -11.57 -5.23
N ILE A 359 -20.80 -12.47 -5.33
CA ILE A 359 -20.88 -13.74 -6.06
C ILE A 359 -20.77 -14.88 -5.04
N ASP A 360 -21.78 -15.76 -5.02
CA ASP A 360 -21.69 -16.97 -4.21
C ASP A 360 -20.52 -17.85 -4.69
N GLU A 361 -19.84 -18.48 -3.75
CA GLU A 361 -18.61 -19.24 -3.99
C GLU A 361 -18.80 -20.74 -3.75
N ASN A 362 -18.29 -21.56 -4.67
CA ASN A 362 -17.97 -22.96 -4.41
C ASN A 362 -16.53 -23.07 -3.99
N VAL A 363 -16.28 -23.53 -2.78
CA VAL A 363 -14.94 -23.71 -2.21
C VAL A 363 -14.63 -25.20 -2.13
N GLU A 364 -13.62 -25.63 -2.87
CA GLU A 364 -13.14 -27.01 -2.90
C GLU A 364 -11.75 -27.11 -2.27
N ILE A 365 -11.54 -28.03 -1.33
CA ILE A 365 -10.23 -28.29 -0.73
C ILE A 365 -9.39 -29.11 -1.72
N ILE A 366 -8.22 -28.59 -2.07
CA ILE A 366 -7.21 -29.28 -2.87
C ILE A 366 -6.46 -30.24 -1.95
N LYS A 367 -6.47 -31.54 -2.29
CA LYS A 367 -5.78 -32.59 -1.53
C LYS A 367 -4.42 -32.90 -2.16
N ASP A 368 -3.49 -33.32 -1.31
CA ASP A 368 -2.20 -33.91 -1.70
C ASP A 368 -1.29 -33.06 -2.59
N GLN A 369 -1.34 -31.72 -2.40
CA GLN A 369 -0.48 -30.79 -3.11
C GLN A 369 0.50 -30.06 -2.16
N PHE A 370 1.42 -29.30 -2.75
CA PHE A 370 2.52 -28.60 -2.08
C PHE A 370 2.15 -28.00 -0.73
N LYS A 371 2.89 -28.43 0.31
CA LYS A 371 2.86 -27.84 1.66
C LYS A 371 1.50 -27.79 2.33
N THR A 372 0.49 -28.49 1.79
CA THR A 372 -0.83 -28.58 2.41
C THR A 372 -0.82 -29.53 3.60
N SER A 373 -1.63 -29.22 4.59
CA SER A 373 -1.93 -30.06 5.73
C SER A 373 -3.39 -29.85 6.15
N VAL A 374 -3.88 -30.64 7.09
CA VAL A 374 -5.23 -30.44 7.66
C VAL A 374 -5.38 -29.05 8.29
N ALA A 375 -4.32 -28.52 8.88
CA ALA A 375 -4.31 -27.19 9.50
C ALA A 375 -4.13 -26.06 8.49
N PHE A 376 -3.50 -26.32 7.33
CA PHE A 376 -3.19 -25.38 6.27
C PHE A 376 -3.58 -25.98 4.92
N PRO A 377 -4.87 -26.03 4.59
CA PRO A 377 -5.34 -26.55 3.34
C PRO A 377 -5.14 -25.55 2.18
N ALA A 378 -5.20 -26.06 0.93
CA ALA A 378 -5.32 -25.24 -0.25
C ALA A 378 -6.75 -25.31 -0.78
N TYR A 379 -7.16 -24.28 -1.54
CA TYR A 379 -8.54 -24.14 -2.00
C TYR A 379 -8.61 -23.76 -3.47
N ASN A 380 -9.52 -24.41 -4.19
CA ASN A 380 -10.09 -23.91 -5.44
C ASN A 380 -11.36 -23.13 -5.11
N VAL A 381 -11.51 -21.93 -5.67
CA VAL A 381 -12.71 -21.11 -5.54
C VAL A 381 -13.28 -20.83 -6.93
N THR A 382 -14.56 -21.15 -7.11
CA THR A 382 -15.29 -20.94 -8.37
C THR A 382 -16.65 -20.28 -8.09
N PRO A 383 -17.22 -19.51 -9.04
CA PRO A 383 -18.50 -18.86 -8.83
C PRO A 383 -19.65 -19.89 -8.75
N ALA A 384 -20.58 -19.69 -7.81
CA ALA A 384 -21.80 -20.48 -7.63
C ALA A 384 -23.07 -19.70 -8.01
N SER A 385 -22.97 -18.40 -8.28
CA SER A 385 -24.07 -17.55 -8.74
C SER A 385 -23.71 -16.81 -10.03
N LYS A 386 -24.63 -15.99 -10.55
CA LYS A 386 -24.37 -15.14 -11.72
C LYS A 386 -23.31 -14.10 -11.38
N TRP A 387 -22.40 -13.83 -12.31
CA TRP A 387 -21.27 -12.92 -12.17
C TRP A 387 -21.16 -11.89 -13.30
N ASN A 388 -21.72 -12.17 -14.48
CA ASN A 388 -21.58 -11.36 -15.69
C ASN A 388 -22.55 -10.16 -15.70
N PHE A 389 -22.42 -9.29 -14.73
CA PHE A 389 -23.18 -8.05 -14.65
C PHE A 389 -22.39 -6.90 -15.30
N GLY A 390 -23.12 -5.99 -15.94
CA GLY A 390 -22.57 -4.72 -16.42
C GLY A 390 -23.22 -3.55 -15.70
N LEU A 391 -22.46 -2.48 -15.49
CA LEU A 391 -22.98 -1.20 -15.02
C LEU A 391 -23.21 -0.28 -16.23
N PRO A 392 -24.24 0.59 -16.19
CA PRO A 392 -24.38 1.66 -17.19
C PRO A 392 -23.21 2.62 -17.09
N GLU A 393 -22.96 3.41 -18.13
CA GLU A 393 -21.84 4.35 -18.21
C GLU A 393 -21.81 5.36 -17.04
N ASN A 394 -23.00 5.80 -16.58
CA ASN A 394 -23.17 6.68 -15.42
C ASN A 394 -24.12 6.01 -14.42
N PRO A 395 -23.62 5.10 -13.56
CA PRO A 395 -24.49 4.39 -12.64
C PRO A 395 -24.93 5.30 -11.48
N GLU A 396 -26.22 5.25 -11.13
CA GLU A 396 -26.69 5.77 -9.85
C GLU A 396 -26.36 4.72 -8.78
N ILE A 397 -25.55 5.12 -7.79
CA ILE A 397 -25.09 4.23 -6.73
C ILE A 397 -25.73 4.61 -5.41
N THR A 398 -26.44 3.67 -4.81
CA THR A 398 -27.02 3.81 -3.49
C THR A 398 -26.36 2.82 -2.54
N VAL A 399 -25.85 3.31 -1.41
CA VAL A 399 -25.29 2.46 -0.36
C VAL A 399 -26.40 2.09 0.63
N VAL A 400 -26.60 0.82 0.84
CA VAL A 400 -27.58 0.30 1.79
C VAL A 400 -26.87 -0.45 2.90
N ASN A 401 -27.01 0.02 4.14
CA ASN A 401 -26.53 -0.72 5.29
C ASN A 401 -27.45 -1.92 5.55
N THR A 402 -26.95 -3.12 5.34
CA THR A 402 -27.73 -4.36 5.53
C THR A 402 -27.93 -4.74 7.01
N GLY A 403 -27.25 -4.07 7.93
CA GLY A 403 -27.30 -4.39 9.36
C GLY A 403 -26.65 -5.73 9.73
N LYS A 404 -25.99 -6.41 8.78
CA LYS A 404 -25.23 -7.62 9.07
C LYS A 404 -24.14 -7.26 10.10
N LYS A 405 -24.12 -7.99 11.21
CA LYS A 405 -23.06 -7.87 12.23
C LYS A 405 -21.92 -8.80 11.83
N GLY A 406 -20.71 -8.32 11.89
CA GLY A 406 -19.51 -9.08 11.57
C GLY A 406 -18.51 -8.23 10.78
N PHE A 407 -17.32 -8.76 10.58
CA PHE A 407 -16.37 -8.15 9.67
C PHE A 407 -16.95 -8.23 8.25
N PRO A 408 -16.89 -7.16 7.46
CA PRO A 408 -17.44 -7.14 6.09
C PRO A 408 -16.75 -8.11 5.13
N TRP A 409 -15.67 -8.72 5.59
CA TRP A 409 -14.94 -9.78 4.88
C TRP A 409 -15.40 -11.20 5.26
N THR A 410 -16.44 -11.35 6.08
CA THR A 410 -16.98 -12.66 6.48
C THR A 410 -18.25 -13.02 5.74
#